data_3aead06519ae2f1bc83cda7f2c1df066
#
_entry.id   3aead06519ae2f1bc83cda7f2c1df066
#
_cell.length_a   1.000
_cell.length_b   1.000
_cell.length_c   1.000
_cell.angle_alpha   90.00
_cell.angle_beta   90.00
_cell.angle_gamma   90.00
#
_symmetry.space_group_name_H-M   'P 1'
#
loop_
_entity.id
_entity.type
_entity.pdbx_description
1 polymer ?
#
loop_
_entity_poly.entity_id
_entity_poly.type
_entity_poly.pdbx_seq_one_letter_code
_entity_poly.pdbx_strand_id
1 'polypeptide(L)'
;MGQPAIADQTAEFMELLQKAGELGRRRQGNAIAKATGQDFSVVDAATVARAYARAGMELSRDPWAMLDFQMNLWKDGTRAWTAAWQGRGADSKDRRFRDARWNADPVSRGLRDVHLAVEQAAERLLESLPQGDKNSLRVKFYTRQLLSALSPSNYLALNPAARDRFLETDGRSLLDGFRNLLEDLE
;
A
#
# COMPACT_ATOMS: atom_id res chain seq x y z
N MET A 1 11.32 28.33 -21.55
CA MET A 1 10.50 28.61 -20.37
C MET A 1 11.36 28.23 -19.17
N GLY A 2 11.79 29.21 -18.35
CA GLY A 2 12.66 28.96 -17.18
C GLY A 2 11.91 28.13 -16.14
N GLN A 3 12.58 27.15 -15.54
CA GLN A 3 12.05 26.43 -14.37
C GLN A 3 11.81 27.46 -13.24
N PRO A 4 10.70 27.38 -12.51
CA PRO A 4 10.49 28.22 -11.34
C PRO A 4 11.61 27.98 -10.34
N ALA A 5 12.09 29.04 -9.70
CA ALA A 5 13.15 28.96 -8.69
C ALA A 5 12.68 28.06 -7.54
N ILE A 6 13.62 27.37 -6.87
CA ILE A 6 13.34 26.49 -5.71
C ILE A 6 12.50 27.21 -4.65
N ALA A 7 12.69 28.54 -4.48
CA ALA A 7 11.91 29.38 -3.59
C ALA A 7 10.43 29.41 -3.96
N ASP A 8 10.09 29.43 -5.26
CA ASP A 8 8.70 29.47 -5.74
C ASP A 8 8.02 28.12 -5.49
N GLN A 9 8.72 27.01 -5.68
CA GLN A 9 8.21 25.67 -5.38
C GLN A 9 7.96 25.47 -3.89
N THR A 10 8.83 26.00 -3.04
CA THR A 10 8.66 25.94 -1.58
C THR A 10 7.44 26.74 -1.13
N ALA A 11 7.24 27.95 -1.68
CA ALA A 11 6.07 28.76 -1.38
C ALA A 11 4.78 28.06 -1.81
N GLU A 12 4.75 27.51 -3.02
CA GLU A 12 3.62 26.72 -3.53
C GLU A 12 3.32 25.51 -2.66
N PHE A 13 4.33 24.78 -2.22
CA PHE A 13 4.16 23.62 -1.32
C PHE A 13 3.55 24.03 0.02
N MET A 14 3.98 25.13 0.60
CA MET A 14 3.42 25.65 1.85
C MET A 14 1.95 26.06 1.71
N GLU A 15 1.57 26.68 0.59
CA GLU A 15 0.18 27.03 0.27
C GLU A 15 -0.70 25.78 0.17
N LEU A 16 -0.24 24.75 -0.56
CA LEU A 16 -0.94 23.46 -0.68
C LEU A 16 -1.08 22.75 0.67
N LEU A 17 -0.07 22.79 1.54
CA LEU A 17 -0.15 22.25 2.90
C LEU A 17 -1.19 22.98 3.75
N GLN A 18 -1.25 24.30 3.65
CA GLN A 18 -2.25 25.11 4.35
C GLN A 18 -3.67 24.75 3.88
N LYS A 19 -3.88 24.65 2.57
CA LYS A 19 -5.14 24.23 1.95
C LYS A 19 -5.55 22.82 2.42
N ALA A 20 -4.61 21.85 2.43
CA ALA A 20 -4.83 20.52 2.96
C ALA A 20 -5.27 20.53 4.43
N GLY A 21 -4.63 21.36 5.25
CA GLY A 21 -4.97 21.54 6.66
C GLY A 21 -6.38 22.11 6.85
N GLU A 22 -6.82 23.03 6.01
CA GLU A 22 -8.17 23.59 6.03
C GLU A 22 -9.24 22.56 5.63
N LEU A 23 -8.99 21.81 4.55
CA LEU A 23 -9.88 20.72 4.11
C LEU A 23 -9.98 19.62 5.17
N GLY A 24 -8.86 19.25 5.79
CA GLY A 24 -8.83 18.31 6.90
C GLY A 24 -9.69 18.76 8.09
N ARG A 25 -9.57 20.02 8.51
CA ARG A 25 -10.38 20.60 9.59
C ARG A 25 -11.87 20.61 9.25
N ARG A 26 -12.25 21.00 8.01
CA ARG A 26 -13.64 20.99 7.56
C ARG A 26 -14.23 19.58 7.58
N ARG A 27 -13.50 18.59 7.08
CA ARG A 27 -13.94 17.19 7.08
C ARG A 27 -14.03 16.59 8.48
N GLN A 28 -13.08 16.91 9.37
CA GLN A 28 -13.10 16.47 10.75
C GLN A 28 -14.29 17.09 11.52
N GLY A 29 -14.58 18.37 11.32
CA GLY A 29 -15.79 19.02 11.85
C GLY A 29 -17.07 18.35 11.38
N ASN A 30 -17.18 18.02 10.10
CA ASN A 30 -18.33 17.32 9.52
C ASN A 30 -18.42 15.85 9.99
N ALA A 31 -17.28 15.16 10.21
CA ALA A 31 -17.26 13.80 10.74
C ALA A 31 -17.71 13.77 12.22
N ILE A 32 -17.28 14.73 13.04
CA ILE A 32 -17.74 14.88 14.44
C ILE A 32 -19.24 15.20 14.49
N ALA A 33 -19.72 16.09 13.61
CA ALA A 33 -21.16 16.41 13.51
C ALA A 33 -22.01 15.21 13.06
N LYS A 34 -21.48 14.34 12.18
CA LYS A 34 -22.12 13.09 11.78
C LYS A 34 -22.03 12.00 12.84
N ALA A 35 -20.94 11.92 13.60
CA ALA A 35 -20.75 10.92 14.67
C ALA A 35 -21.69 11.15 15.86
N THR A 36 -22.21 12.38 16.04
CA THR A 36 -23.24 12.68 17.05
C THR A 36 -24.66 12.35 16.59
N GLY A 37 -24.86 11.92 15.34
CA GLY A 37 -26.21 11.77 14.76
C GLY A 37 -26.54 10.46 14.05
N GLN A 38 -25.63 9.64 13.60
CA GLN A 38 -25.92 8.31 13.02
C GLN A 38 -24.67 7.52 12.69
N ASP A 39 -24.64 6.32 13.21
CA ASP A 39 -23.62 5.28 13.10
C ASP A 39 -23.54 4.70 11.68
N PHE A 40 -22.80 5.36 10.80
CA PHE A 40 -22.31 4.75 9.54
C PHE A 40 -20.80 4.93 9.45
N SER A 41 -20.08 4.32 10.37
CA SER A 41 -18.67 4.05 10.11
C SER A 41 -18.61 2.90 9.09
N VAL A 42 -18.19 3.21 7.88
CA VAL A 42 -18.00 2.24 6.78
C VAL A 42 -17.03 1.11 7.21
N VAL A 43 -16.25 1.35 8.27
CA VAL A 43 -15.34 0.37 8.88
C VAL A 43 -15.45 0.49 10.40
N ASP A 44 -16.17 -0.42 11.04
CA ASP A 44 -16.10 -0.58 12.48
C ASP A 44 -14.76 -1.28 12.84
N ALA A 45 -13.79 -0.48 13.30
CA ALA A 45 -12.47 -0.96 13.70
C ALA A 45 -12.54 -2.09 14.74
N ALA A 46 -13.52 -2.04 15.66
CA ALA A 46 -13.73 -3.09 16.67
C ALA A 46 -14.20 -4.40 16.02
N THR A 47 -15.04 -4.33 15.00
CA THR A 47 -15.48 -5.52 14.24
C THR A 47 -14.32 -6.13 13.46
N VAL A 48 -13.47 -5.31 12.83
CA VAL A 48 -12.26 -5.77 12.13
C VAL A 48 -11.29 -6.41 13.12
N ALA A 49 -11.00 -5.76 14.26
CA ALA A 49 -10.12 -6.29 15.29
C ALA A 49 -10.62 -7.64 15.83
N ARG A 50 -11.92 -7.78 16.11
CA ARG A 50 -12.53 -9.06 16.52
C ARG A 50 -12.38 -10.15 15.45
N ALA A 51 -12.53 -9.80 14.17
CA ALA A 51 -12.36 -10.75 13.08
C ALA A 51 -10.92 -11.28 13.01
N TYR A 52 -9.93 -10.38 13.12
CA TYR A 52 -8.51 -10.77 13.17
C TYR A 52 -8.16 -11.58 14.43
N ALA A 53 -8.69 -11.22 15.61
CA ALA A 53 -8.49 -11.99 16.83
C ALA A 53 -9.01 -13.43 16.70
N ARG A 54 -10.19 -13.62 16.10
CA ARG A 54 -10.73 -14.95 15.81
C ARG A 54 -9.88 -15.73 14.81
N ALA A 55 -9.46 -15.09 13.72
CA ALA A 55 -8.58 -15.72 12.74
C ALA A 55 -7.25 -16.12 13.38
N GLY A 56 -6.67 -15.29 14.24
CA GLY A 56 -5.47 -15.60 15.02
C GLY A 56 -5.65 -16.80 15.93
N MET A 57 -6.81 -16.92 16.63
CA MET A 57 -7.14 -18.09 17.43
C MET A 57 -7.28 -19.37 16.59
N GLU A 58 -7.91 -19.30 15.41
CA GLU A 58 -8.01 -20.44 14.50
C GLU A 58 -6.60 -20.89 14.03
N LEU A 59 -5.78 -19.96 13.59
CA LEU A 59 -4.41 -20.23 13.14
C LEU A 59 -3.51 -20.76 14.28
N SER A 60 -3.73 -20.33 15.53
CA SER A 60 -2.96 -20.80 16.68
C SER A 60 -3.25 -22.25 17.09
N ARG A 61 -4.32 -22.85 16.56
CA ARG A 61 -4.64 -24.27 16.80
C ARG A 61 -3.69 -25.23 16.07
N ASP A 62 -3.00 -24.72 15.02
CA ASP A 62 -1.97 -25.46 14.31
C ASP A 62 -0.65 -24.66 14.31
N PRO A 63 0.18 -24.79 15.38
CA PRO A 63 1.47 -24.12 15.45
C PRO A 63 2.43 -24.51 14.32
N TRP A 64 2.30 -25.72 13.79
CA TRP A 64 3.15 -26.21 12.70
C TRP A 64 2.81 -25.51 11.39
N ALA A 65 1.52 -25.29 11.11
CA ALA A 65 1.10 -24.51 9.94
C ALA A 65 1.61 -23.06 9.98
N MET A 66 1.64 -22.44 11.17
CA MET A 66 2.18 -21.10 11.35
C MET A 66 3.71 -21.07 11.15
N LEU A 67 4.42 -22.07 11.68
CA LEU A 67 5.86 -22.19 11.46
C LEU A 67 6.18 -22.41 9.98
N ASP A 68 5.44 -23.29 9.32
CA ASP A 68 5.59 -23.57 7.88
C ASP A 68 5.32 -22.31 7.05
N PHE A 69 4.27 -21.55 7.39
CA PHE A 69 3.99 -20.24 6.76
C PHE A 69 5.19 -19.29 6.89
N GLN A 70 5.74 -19.12 8.10
CA GLN A 70 6.89 -18.24 8.33
C GLN A 70 8.12 -18.68 7.56
N MET A 71 8.41 -20.00 7.58
CA MET A 71 9.55 -20.56 6.86
C MET A 71 9.41 -20.39 5.35
N ASN A 72 8.23 -20.65 4.81
CA ASN A 72 7.98 -20.48 3.37
C ASN A 72 8.01 -19.00 2.97
N LEU A 73 7.46 -18.10 3.78
CA LEU A 73 7.55 -16.66 3.54
C LEU A 73 8.99 -16.17 3.47
N TRP A 74 9.82 -16.58 4.43
CA TRP A 74 11.24 -16.26 4.45
C TRP A 74 11.99 -16.84 3.24
N LYS A 75 11.75 -18.10 2.93
CA LYS A 75 12.35 -18.81 1.80
C LYS A 75 11.95 -18.17 0.45
N ASP A 76 10.67 -17.87 0.27
CA ASP A 76 10.16 -17.28 -0.97
C ASP A 76 10.66 -15.84 -1.13
N GLY A 77 10.67 -15.05 -0.04
CA GLY A 77 11.21 -13.69 -0.02
C GLY A 77 12.71 -13.64 -0.34
N THR A 78 13.51 -14.48 0.29
CA THR A 78 14.96 -14.55 0.03
C THR A 78 15.25 -15.05 -1.38
N ARG A 79 14.48 -16.02 -1.89
CA ARG A 79 14.60 -16.50 -3.27
C ARG A 79 14.26 -15.39 -4.27
N ALA A 80 13.16 -14.67 -4.06
CA ALA A 80 12.75 -13.55 -4.91
C ALA A 80 13.83 -12.46 -4.95
N TRP A 81 14.33 -12.06 -3.79
CA TRP A 81 15.41 -11.09 -3.67
C TRP A 81 16.69 -11.53 -4.39
N THR A 82 17.14 -12.75 -4.13
CA THR A 82 18.36 -13.30 -4.76
C THR A 82 18.22 -13.41 -6.28
N ALA A 83 17.05 -13.86 -6.76
CA ALA A 83 16.77 -13.97 -8.19
C ALA A 83 16.80 -12.59 -8.88
N ALA A 84 16.29 -11.55 -8.19
CA ALA A 84 16.32 -10.17 -8.69
C ALA A 84 17.76 -9.69 -8.94
N TRP A 85 18.68 -9.98 -8.03
CA TRP A 85 20.11 -9.65 -8.19
C TRP A 85 20.79 -10.45 -9.30
N GLN A 86 20.28 -11.62 -9.63
CA GLN A 86 20.78 -12.47 -10.73
C GLN A 86 20.13 -12.11 -12.09
N GLY A 87 19.37 -11.03 -12.16
CA GLY A 87 18.67 -10.63 -13.38
C GLY A 87 17.44 -11.48 -13.70
N ARG A 88 17.04 -12.36 -12.81
CA ARG A 88 15.90 -13.30 -12.94
C ARG A 88 14.74 -12.76 -12.11
N GLY A 89 13.97 -11.81 -12.64
CA GLY A 89 12.76 -11.33 -12.01
C GLY A 89 11.56 -12.20 -12.36
N ALA A 90 10.51 -12.13 -11.55
CA ALA A 90 9.23 -12.75 -11.87
C ALA A 90 8.61 -12.08 -13.12
N ASP A 91 8.10 -12.90 -14.03
CA ASP A 91 7.25 -12.40 -15.12
C ASP A 91 5.86 -12.09 -14.54
N SER A 92 5.69 -10.86 -14.09
CA SER A 92 4.45 -10.42 -13.47
C SER A 92 3.53 -9.73 -14.47
N LYS A 93 2.31 -10.27 -14.61
CA LYS A 93 1.22 -9.63 -15.36
C LYS A 93 0.46 -8.58 -14.52
N ASP A 94 0.91 -8.32 -13.30
CA ASP A 94 0.29 -7.36 -12.39
C ASP A 94 0.39 -5.94 -12.97
N ARG A 95 -0.78 -5.29 -13.07
CA ARG A 95 -0.89 -3.94 -13.64
C ARG A 95 -0.08 -2.89 -12.86
N ARG A 96 0.13 -3.08 -11.57
CA ARG A 96 0.90 -2.18 -10.70
C ARG A 96 2.37 -2.12 -11.11
N PHE A 97 2.89 -3.21 -11.70
CA PHE A 97 4.30 -3.40 -12.06
C PHE A 97 4.52 -3.50 -13.57
N ARG A 98 3.59 -2.96 -14.39
CA ARG A 98 3.66 -3.03 -15.86
C ARG A 98 4.81 -2.21 -16.44
N ASP A 99 5.24 -1.14 -15.77
CA ASP A 99 6.32 -0.27 -16.26
C ASP A 99 7.63 -1.05 -16.33
N ALA A 100 8.32 -0.95 -17.48
CA ALA A 100 9.56 -1.68 -17.73
C ALA A 100 10.68 -1.32 -16.73
N ARG A 101 10.61 -0.13 -16.10
CA ARG A 101 11.56 0.33 -15.09
C ARG A 101 11.61 -0.55 -13.85
N TRP A 102 10.55 -1.31 -13.54
CA TRP A 102 10.59 -2.33 -12.50
C TRP A 102 11.60 -3.44 -12.77
N ASN A 103 12.03 -3.60 -14.02
CA ASN A 103 13.08 -4.55 -14.42
C ASN A 103 14.44 -3.90 -14.63
N ALA A 104 14.57 -2.56 -14.52
CA ALA A 104 15.77 -1.83 -14.86
C ALA A 104 16.93 -2.10 -13.89
N ASP A 105 16.63 -2.22 -12.59
CA ASP A 105 17.64 -2.43 -11.56
C ASP A 105 17.24 -3.55 -10.59
N PRO A 106 18.23 -4.19 -9.90
CA PRO A 106 17.96 -5.30 -9.00
C PRO A 106 17.09 -4.92 -7.80
N VAL A 107 17.18 -3.69 -7.29
CA VAL A 107 16.44 -3.24 -6.12
C VAL A 107 14.94 -3.12 -6.45
N SER A 108 14.60 -2.42 -7.53
CA SER A 108 13.21 -2.28 -7.99
C SER A 108 12.59 -3.64 -8.28
N ARG A 109 13.33 -4.51 -8.96
CA ARG A 109 12.92 -5.89 -9.24
C ARG A 109 12.70 -6.67 -7.96
N GLY A 110 13.63 -6.59 -7.00
CA GLY A 110 13.55 -7.29 -5.72
C GLY A 110 12.36 -6.82 -4.87
N LEU A 111 12.13 -5.51 -4.77
CA LEU A 111 10.98 -4.96 -4.04
C LEU A 111 9.65 -5.46 -4.61
N ARG A 112 9.50 -5.46 -5.94
CA ARG A 112 8.32 -6.02 -6.61
C ARG A 112 8.15 -7.50 -6.28
N ASP A 113 9.19 -8.29 -6.49
CA ASP A 113 9.10 -9.76 -6.42
C ASP A 113 8.90 -10.24 -4.98
N VAL A 114 9.55 -9.58 -3.99
CA VAL A 114 9.30 -9.83 -2.57
C VAL A 114 7.86 -9.46 -2.19
N HIS A 115 7.36 -8.32 -2.65
CA HIS A 115 5.97 -7.94 -2.39
C HIS A 115 4.98 -8.97 -2.94
N LEU A 116 5.17 -9.42 -4.17
CA LEU A 116 4.35 -10.48 -4.78
C LEU A 116 4.45 -11.82 -4.01
N ALA A 117 5.63 -12.17 -3.51
CA ALA A 117 5.80 -13.36 -2.68
C ALA A 117 5.04 -13.24 -1.34
N VAL A 118 5.05 -12.05 -0.72
CA VAL A 118 4.26 -11.77 0.49
C VAL A 118 2.76 -11.87 0.22
N GLU A 119 2.27 -11.29 -0.87
CA GLU A 119 0.86 -11.42 -1.27
C GLU A 119 0.45 -12.87 -1.47
N GLN A 120 1.26 -13.65 -2.18
CA GLN A 120 1.00 -15.09 -2.39
C GLN A 120 1.01 -15.89 -1.09
N ALA A 121 1.95 -15.60 -0.19
CA ALA A 121 2.00 -16.27 1.12
C ALA A 121 0.78 -15.93 1.96
N ALA A 122 0.36 -14.67 1.98
CA ALA A 122 -0.84 -14.23 2.67
C ALA A 122 -2.11 -14.90 2.09
N GLU A 123 -2.24 -14.99 0.76
CA GLU A 123 -3.37 -15.69 0.14
C GLU A 123 -3.44 -17.16 0.57
N ARG A 124 -2.30 -17.89 0.56
CA ARG A 124 -2.26 -19.27 1.06
C ARG A 124 -2.74 -19.38 2.51
N LEU A 125 -2.29 -18.44 3.38
CA LEU A 125 -2.73 -18.41 4.77
C LEU A 125 -4.23 -18.10 4.91
N LEU A 126 -4.74 -17.15 4.12
CA LEU A 126 -6.15 -16.80 4.11
C LEU A 126 -7.05 -17.93 3.59
N GLU A 127 -6.54 -18.78 2.70
CA GLU A 127 -7.26 -19.96 2.19
C GLU A 127 -7.45 -21.03 3.28
N SER A 128 -6.56 -21.10 4.28
CA SER A 128 -6.71 -22.03 5.42
C SER A 128 -7.81 -21.62 6.40
N LEU A 129 -8.32 -20.38 6.34
CA LEU A 129 -9.42 -19.95 7.19
C LEU A 129 -10.74 -20.59 6.76
N PRO A 130 -11.70 -20.81 7.72
CA PRO A 130 -12.99 -21.39 7.45
C PRO A 130 -13.71 -20.71 6.27
N GLN A 131 -14.17 -21.52 5.31
CA GLN A 131 -14.85 -21.00 4.13
C GLN A 131 -16.30 -20.62 4.47
N GLY A 132 -16.80 -19.52 3.87
CA GLY A 132 -18.17 -19.06 4.06
C GLY A 132 -18.44 -18.32 5.38
N ASP A 133 -17.51 -18.31 6.32
CA ASP A 133 -17.63 -17.53 7.55
C ASP A 133 -17.44 -16.03 7.28
N LYS A 134 -18.36 -15.22 7.83
CA LYS A 134 -18.33 -13.75 7.66
C LYS A 134 -17.05 -13.10 8.19
N ASN A 135 -16.46 -13.62 9.27
CA ASN A 135 -15.23 -13.08 9.82
C ASN A 135 -14.04 -13.41 8.91
N SER A 136 -13.97 -14.64 8.39
CA SER A 136 -12.96 -15.04 7.41
C SER A 136 -13.03 -14.17 6.15
N LEU A 137 -14.23 -13.88 5.64
CA LEU A 137 -14.41 -12.99 4.49
C LEU A 137 -13.91 -11.56 4.78
N ARG A 138 -14.19 -11.03 5.98
CA ARG A 138 -13.68 -9.73 6.40
C ARG A 138 -12.15 -9.71 6.48
N VAL A 139 -11.56 -10.70 7.14
CA VAL A 139 -10.10 -10.82 7.24
C VAL A 139 -9.48 -10.90 5.86
N LYS A 140 -10.00 -11.74 4.96
CA LYS A 140 -9.55 -11.83 3.56
C LYS A 140 -9.61 -10.48 2.86
N PHE A 141 -10.73 -9.78 2.97
CA PHE A 141 -10.93 -8.47 2.34
C PHE A 141 -9.91 -7.44 2.85
N TYR A 142 -9.85 -7.24 4.18
CA TYR A 142 -8.97 -6.21 4.75
C TYR A 142 -7.49 -6.54 4.59
N THR A 143 -7.09 -7.80 4.66
CA THR A 143 -5.71 -8.21 4.40
C THR A 143 -5.30 -7.90 2.96
N ARG A 144 -6.16 -8.19 1.98
CA ARG A 144 -5.91 -7.82 0.58
C ARG A 144 -5.80 -6.31 0.37
N GLN A 145 -6.69 -5.53 1.02
CA GLN A 145 -6.61 -4.06 0.96
C GLN A 145 -5.32 -3.54 1.59
N LEU A 146 -4.91 -4.09 2.73
CA LEU A 146 -3.67 -3.72 3.39
C LEU A 146 -2.45 -4.04 2.52
N LEU A 147 -2.36 -5.24 1.97
CA LEU A 147 -1.28 -5.64 1.08
C LEU A 147 -1.23 -4.77 -0.18
N SER A 148 -2.38 -4.47 -0.77
CA SER A 148 -2.46 -3.55 -1.90
C SER A 148 -1.98 -2.15 -1.54
N ALA A 149 -2.34 -1.63 -0.36
CA ALA A 149 -1.88 -0.33 0.13
C ALA A 149 -0.37 -0.31 0.40
N LEU A 150 0.21 -1.42 0.86
CA LEU A 150 1.63 -1.58 1.12
C LEU A 150 2.46 -1.88 -0.14
N SER A 151 1.84 -1.93 -1.32
CA SER A 151 2.56 -2.16 -2.58
C SER A 151 3.63 -1.09 -2.80
N PRO A 152 4.87 -1.48 -3.16
CA PRO A 152 5.94 -0.52 -3.44
C PRO A 152 5.59 0.44 -4.60
N SER A 153 4.64 0.07 -5.46
CA SER A 153 4.14 0.95 -6.52
C SER A 153 3.43 2.21 -6.01
N ASN A 154 2.98 2.23 -4.75
CA ASN A 154 2.26 3.35 -4.16
C ASN A 154 3.19 4.40 -3.52
N TYR A 155 4.48 4.12 -3.43
CA TYR A 155 5.42 4.99 -2.72
C TYR A 155 6.39 5.63 -3.72
N LEU A 156 6.49 6.96 -3.69
CA LEU A 156 7.36 7.73 -4.59
C LEU A 156 8.81 7.20 -4.61
N ALA A 157 9.39 6.96 -3.44
CA ALA A 157 10.77 6.50 -3.32
C ALA A 157 11.00 5.07 -3.86
N LEU A 158 9.96 4.22 -3.83
CA LEU A 158 10.04 2.82 -4.20
C LEU A 158 9.56 2.54 -5.62
N ASN A 159 8.72 3.43 -6.17
CA ASN A 159 8.22 3.30 -7.54
C ASN A 159 9.20 3.93 -8.53
N PRO A 160 9.89 3.14 -9.37
CA PRO A 160 10.93 3.67 -10.26
C PRO A 160 10.39 4.70 -11.25
N ALA A 161 9.16 4.52 -11.74
CA ALA A 161 8.54 5.49 -12.66
C ALA A 161 8.24 6.83 -11.98
N ALA A 162 7.72 6.79 -10.76
CA ALA A 162 7.40 7.99 -9.98
C ALA A 162 8.68 8.71 -9.53
N ARG A 163 9.69 7.95 -9.10
CA ARG A 163 11.00 8.48 -8.70
C ARG A 163 11.70 9.19 -9.87
N ASP A 164 11.76 8.55 -11.04
CA ASP A 164 12.40 9.15 -12.21
C ASP A 164 11.66 10.42 -12.64
N ARG A 165 10.32 10.38 -12.64
CA ARG A 165 9.49 11.55 -12.93
C ARG A 165 9.72 12.70 -11.95
N PHE A 166 9.86 12.39 -10.67
CA PHE A 166 10.20 13.37 -9.64
C PHE A 166 11.55 14.04 -9.93
N LEU A 167 12.58 13.24 -10.25
CA LEU A 167 13.92 13.74 -10.56
C LEU A 167 13.95 14.54 -11.86
N GLU A 168 13.28 14.08 -12.93
CA GLU A 168 13.19 14.77 -14.22
C GLU A 168 12.49 16.13 -14.14
N THR A 169 11.61 16.30 -13.17
CA THR A 169 10.82 17.52 -12.99
C THR A 169 11.29 18.37 -11.81
N ASP A 170 12.45 18.06 -11.22
CA ASP A 170 12.95 18.73 -10.00
C ASP A 170 11.87 18.82 -8.90
N GLY A 171 11.09 17.75 -8.73
CA GLY A 171 10.02 17.67 -7.72
C GLY A 171 8.67 18.23 -8.14
N ARG A 172 8.57 18.93 -9.27
CA ARG A 172 7.32 19.58 -9.69
C ARG A 172 6.17 18.58 -9.88
N SER A 173 6.44 17.37 -10.36
CA SER A 173 5.42 16.33 -10.51
C SER A 173 4.73 15.95 -9.20
N LEU A 174 5.40 16.08 -8.06
CA LEU A 174 4.80 15.85 -6.73
C LEU A 174 3.84 16.99 -6.36
N LEU A 175 4.23 18.24 -6.63
CA LEU A 175 3.39 19.41 -6.38
C LEU A 175 2.12 19.37 -7.22
N ASP A 176 2.24 19.05 -8.51
CA ASP A 176 1.11 18.94 -9.42
C ASP A 176 0.16 17.81 -8.98
N GLY A 177 0.71 16.64 -8.58
CA GLY A 177 -0.08 15.54 -8.05
C GLY A 177 -0.80 15.89 -6.73
N PHE A 178 -0.15 16.64 -5.86
CA PHE A 178 -0.75 17.08 -4.60
C PHE A 178 -1.84 18.13 -4.83
N ARG A 179 -1.66 19.04 -5.79
CA ARG A 179 -2.68 19.99 -6.21
C ARG A 179 -3.92 19.27 -6.73
N ASN A 180 -3.76 18.34 -7.68
CA ASN A 180 -4.87 17.54 -8.21
C ASN A 180 -5.61 16.78 -7.11
N LEU A 181 -4.88 16.18 -6.16
CA LEU A 181 -5.51 15.51 -5.01
C LEU A 181 -6.39 16.48 -4.19
N LEU A 182 -5.92 17.72 -3.95
CA LEU A 182 -6.70 18.70 -3.19
C LEU A 182 -7.93 19.17 -3.96
N GLU A 183 -7.83 19.34 -5.28
CA GLU A 183 -8.95 19.66 -6.16
C GLU A 183 -10.02 18.56 -6.16
N ASP A 184 -9.59 17.27 -6.19
CA ASP A 184 -10.50 16.12 -6.11
C ASP A 184 -11.19 16.00 -4.73
N LEU A 185 -10.62 16.62 -3.70
CA LEU A 185 -11.14 16.60 -2.34
C LEU A 185 -12.10 17.78 -2.01
N GLU A 186 -12.15 18.81 -2.85
CA GLU A 186 -13.08 19.94 -2.72
C GLU A 186 -14.49 19.58 -3.16
#